data_c0ec5e1e2dbc350298000424dd87c541
#
_entry.id   c0ec5e1e2dbc350298000424dd87c541
#
_cell.length_a   1.000
_cell.length_b   1.000
_cell.length_c   1.000
_cell.angle_alpha   90.00
_cell.angle_beta   90.00
_cell.angle_gamma   90.00
#
_symmetry.space_group_name_H-M   'P 1'
#
loop_
_entity.id
_entity.type
_entity.pdbx_description
1 polymer ?
#
loop_
_entity_poly.entity_id
_entity_poly.type
_entity_poly.pdbx_seq_one_letter_code
_entity_poly.pdbx_strand_id
1 'polypeptide(L)'
;MSVYKFVELVGTSPTSWEDAARSVVAEAARSLGEMRIAEVVKQDLVVAKGKTTFRVRVNLSFKVLREDEEVVVTEEDMPIITYDHF
;
A
#
# COMPACT_ATOMS: atom_id res chain seq x y z
N MET A 1 -12.38 -18.35 4.89
CA MET A 1 -10.97 -18.13 5.01
C MET A 1 -10.50 -17.12 3.98
N SER A 2 -9.62 -16.26 4.34
CA SER A 2 -9.16 -15.20 3.45
C SER A 2 -7.68 -15.32 3.20
N VAL A 3 -7.28 -14.97 2.00
CA VAL A 3 -5.89 -15.04 1.62
C VAL A 3 -5.49 -13.67 1.10
N TYR A 4 -4.34 -13.18 1.55
CA TYR A 4 -3.86 -11.87 1.15
C TYR A 4 -2.46 -12.00 0.60
N LYS A 5 -2.11 -11.06 -0.23
CA LYS A 5 -0.73 -11.01 -0.70
C LYS A 5 -0.23 -9.61 -0.51
N PHE A 6 1.07 -9.46 -0.46
CA PHE A 6 1.69 -8.17 -0.25
C PHE A 6 2.59 -7.82 -1.41
N VAL A 7 2.60 -6.55 -1.74
CA VAL A 7 3.47 -6.05 -2.77
C VAL A 7 4.12 -4.80 -2.22
N GLU A 8 5.42 -4.69 -2.40
CA GLU A 8 6.13 -3.53 -1.90
C GLU A 8 6.49 -2.62 -3.06
N LEU A 9 6.17 -1.35 -2.92
CA LEU A 9 6.47 -0.36 -3.93
C LEU A 9 7.20 0.82 -3.31
N VAL A 10 7.91 1.55 -4.13
CA VAL A 10 8.64 2.71 -3.68
C VAL A 10 8.13 3.90 -4.46
N GLY A 11 7.83 4.97 -3.76
CA GLY A 11 7.40 6.20 -4.40
C GLY A 11 8.29 7.36 -4.01
N THR A 12 8.35 8.36 -4.85
CA THR A 12 9.14 9.55 -4.56
C THR A 12 8.31 10.77 -4.86
N SER A 13 8.70 11.87 -4.24
CA SER A 13 8.03 13.14 -4.48
C SER A 13 8.99 14.26 -4.10
N PRO A 14 8.97 15.36 -4.84
CA PRO A 14 9.78 16.50 -4.46
C PRO A 14 9.11 17.30 -3.37
N THR A 15 7.87 16.97 -3.02
CA THR A 15 7.09 17.76 -2.10
C THR A 15 7.03 17.23 -0.68
N SER A 16 6.72 15.97 -0.52
CA SER A 16 6.57 15.43 0.83
C SER A 16 6.49 13.92 0.78
N TRP A 17 6.65 13.30 1.94
CA TRP A 17 6.49 11.86 2.03
C TRP A 17 5.03 11.47 1.84
N GLU A 18 4.12 12.31 2.31
CA GLU A 18 2.72 12.01 2.14
C GLU A 18 2.34 12.01 0.68
N ASP A 19 2.89 12.94 -0.07
CA ASP A 19 2.61 13.00 -1.48
C ASP A 19 3.20 11.78 -2.17
N ALA A 20 4.38 11.36 -1.76
CA ALA A 20 4.99 10.17 -2.32
C ALA A 20 4.13 8.95 -2.03
N ALA A 21 3.62 8.84 -0.82
CA ALA A 21 2.81 7.69 -0.45
C ALA A 21 1.50 7.68 -1.22
N ARG A 22 0.87 8.83 -1.37
CA ARG A 22 -0.39 8.88 -2.12
C ARG A 22 -0.16 8.49 -3.57
N SER A 23 0.99 8.85 -4.11
CA SER A 23 1.29 8.51 -5.49
C SER A 23 1.40 7.01 -5.66
N VAL A 24 2.01 6.34 -4.68
CA VAL A 24 2.13 4.90 -4.72
C VAL A 24 0.76 4.26 -4.69
N VAL A 25 -0.09 4.72 -3.80
CA VAL A 25 -1.41 4.14 -3.65
C VAL A 25 -2.22 4.36 -4.93
N ALA A 26 -2.13 5.55 -5.49
CA ALA A 26 -2.90 5.85 -6.69
C ALA A 26 -2.45 4.97 -7.86
N GLU A 27 -1.14 4.79 -7.97
CA GLU A 27 -0.63 3.99 -9.06
C GLU A 27 -1.03 2.53 -8.87
N ALA A 28 -0.93 2.03 -7.66
CA ALA A 28 -1.25 0.65 -7.37
C ALA A 28 -2.74 0.38 -7.61
N ALA A 29 -3.57 1.34 -7.26
CA ALA A 29 -5.00 1.14 -7.40
C ALA A 29 -5.40 0.95 -8.85
N ARG A 30 -4.62 1.49 -9.77
CA ARG A 30 -4.97 1.34 -11.17
C ARG A 30 -4.63 -0.03 -11.72
N SER A 31 -3.67 -0.70 -11.13
CA SER A 31 -3.21 -1.92 -11.74
C SER A 31 -3.29 -3.15 -10.88
N LEU A 32 -3.45 -3.01 -9.60
CA LEU A 32 -3.35 -4.17 -8.75
C LEU A 32 -4.64 -4.67 -8.14
N GLY A 33 -5.71 -4.07 -8.34
CA GLY A 33 -6.96 -4.61 -7.88
C GLY A 33 -7.32 -4.16 -6.49
N GLU A 34 -7.91 -5.04 -5.71
CA GLU A 34 -8.53 -4.63 -4.47
C GLU A 34 -7.54 -4.51 -3.35
N MET A 35 -7.13 -3.29 -3.08
CA MET A 35 -6.15 -3.03 -2.06
C MET A 35 -6.84 -2.80 -0.74
N ARG A 36 -6.26 -3.32 0.32
CA ARG A 36 -6.85 -3.17 1.62
C ARG A 36 -6.06 -2.28 2.54
N ILE A 37 -4.77 -2.45 2.59
CA ILE A 37 -3.94 -1.70 3.51
C ILE A 37 -2.68 -1.25 2.82
N ALA A 38 -2.28 -0.03 3.09
CA ALA A 38 -1.03 0.49 2.58
C ALA A 38 -0.24 0.94 3.81
N GLU A 39 0.88 0.29 4.04
CA GLU A 39 1.68 0.58 5.21
C GLU A 39 2.99 1.20 4.79
N VAL A 40 3.31 2.36 5.33
CA VAL A 40 4.58 3.00 5.03
C VAL A 40 5.61 2.37 5.93
N VAL A 41 6.52 1.62 5.36
CA VAL A 41 7.51 0.93 6.17
C VAL A 41 8.82 1.65 6.27
N LYS A 42 9.07 2.61 5.43
CA LYS A 42 10.31 3.36 5.51
C LYS A 42 10.20 4.69 4.80
N GLN A 43 10.78 5.72 5.37
CA GLN A 43 10.83 7.01 4.76
C GLN A 43 12.26 7.45 4.74
N ASP A 44 12.73 7.97 3.63
CA ASP A 44 14.08 8.48 3.58
C ASP A 44 14.16 9.57 2.52
N LEU A 45 15.33 10.11 2.33
CA LEU A 45 15.54 11.18 1.40
C LEU A 45 16.62 10.79 0.42
N VAL A 46 16.38 11.14 -0.83
CA VAL A 46 17.40 10.94 -1.83
C VAL A 46 18.01 12.30 -2.07
N VAL A 47 19.30 12.40 -1.87
CA VAL A 47 19.98 13.67 -2.03
C VAL A 47 20.92 13.55 -3.22
N ALA A 48 20.70 14.35 -4.23
CA ALA A 48 21.51 14.27 -5.41
C ALA A 48 21.61 15.64 -6.05
N LYS A 49 22.81 16.06 -6.32
CA LYS A 49 23.04 17.32 -7.03
C LYS A 49 22.33 18.48 -6.39
N GLY A 50 22.36 18.54 -5.10
CA GLY A 50 21.76 19.67 -4.42
C GLY A 50 20.27 19.59 -4.29
N LYS A 51 19.66 18.52 -4.75
CA LYS A 51 18.23 18.39 -4.63
C LYS A 51 17.88 17.26 -3.69
N THR A 52 16.78 17.44 -2.98
CA THR A 52 16.32 16.44 -2.04
C THR A 52 14.96 15.94 -2.51
N THR A 53 14.82 14.64 -2.54
CA THR A 53 13.55 14.04 -2.94
C THR A 53 13.11 13.14 -1.81
N PHE A 54 11.81 13.21 -1.48
CA PHE A 54 11.26 12.39 -0.42
C PHE A 54 10.92 11.02 -1.00
N ARG A 55 11.32 9.98 -0.30
CA ARG A 55 11.07 8.63 -0.80
C ARG A 55 10.40 7.80 0.29
N VAL A 56 9.41 7.01 -0.11
CA VAL A 56 8.74 6.12 0.84
C VAL A 56 8.71 4.73 0.27
N ARG A 57 8.79 3.76 1.15
CA ARG A 57 8.61 2.38 0.78
C ARG A 57 7.29 1.96 1.40
N VAL A 58 6.39 1.44 0.58
CA VAL A 58 5.05 1.14 1.02
C VAL A 58 4.76 -0.32 0.77
N ASN A 59 4.23 -0.98 1.76
CA ASN A 59 3.85 -2.36 1.66
C ASN A 59 2.35 -2.40 1.51
N LEU A 60 1.87 -2.94 0.40
CA LEU A 60 0.45 -2.94 0.10
C LEU A 60 -0.11 -4.34 0.24
N SER A 61 -1.26 -4.45 0.85
CA SER A 61 -1.87 -5.75 1.00
C SER A 61 -3.15 -5.81 0.18
N PHE A 62 -3.35 -6.92 -0.48
CA PHE A 62 -4.49 -7.13 -1.34
C PHE A 62 -5.17 -8.41 -0.96
N LYS A 63 -6.47 -8.40 -1.02
CA LYS A 63 -7.19 -9.62 -0.77
C LYS A 63 -7.22 -10.41 -2.05
N VAL A 64 -6.89 -11.68 -1.96
CA VAL A 64 -6.90 -12.56 -3.10
C VAL A 64 -8.28 -13.16 -3.17
N LEU A 65 -9.01 -12.87 -4.24
CA LEU A 65 -10.35 -13.39 -4.40
C LEU A 65 -10.32 -14.59 -5.29
N ARG A 66 -11.00 -15.64 -4.87
CA ARG A 66 -11.13 -16.81 -5.70
C ARG A 66 -12.58 -16.98 -5.96
N GLU A 67 -12.90 -17.63 -7.03
CA GLU A 67 -14.24 -17.78 -7.41
C GLU A 67 -15.09 -18.34 -6.32
N ASP A 68 -14.57 -19.29 -5.62
CA ASP A 68 -15.38 -19.94 -4.62
C ASP A 68 -15.45 -19.12 -3.36
N GLU A 69 -14.76 -18.04 -3.28
CA GLU A 69 -14.78 -17.26 -2.09
C GLU A 69 -15.49 -15.98 -2.21
N GLU A 70 -15.79 -15.63 -3.40
CA GLU A 70 -16.31 -14.37 -3.58
C GLU A 70 -17.54 -14.09 -2.87
N VAL A 71 -18.13 -15.07 -2.55
CA VAL A 71 -19.29 -14.96 -1.94
C VAL A 71 -19.48 -14.10 -0.81
N VAL A 72 -18.79 -14.27 0.13
CA VAL A 72 -19.03 -13.62 1.31
C VAL A 72 -17.90 -12.87 1.81
N VAL A 73 -17.99 -11.63 1.88
CA VAL A 73 -16.95 -10.87 2.45
C VAL A 73 -17.55 -10.27 3.67
N THR A 74 -17.27 -10.81 4.79
CA THR A 74 -17.83 -10.27 5.99
C THR A 74 -16.75 -9.51 6.69
N GLU A 75 -17.10 -8.85 7.73
CA GLU A 75 -16.13 -8.13 8.45
C GLU A 75 -15.10 -9.00 9.01
N GLU A 76 -15.42 -10.22 9.25
CA GLU A 76 -14.45 -11.11 9.77
C GLU A 76 -13.39 -11.39 8.80
N ASP A 77 -13.68 -11.28 7.55
CA ASP A 77 -12.69 -11.52 6.55
C ASP A 77 -11.83 -10.32 6.35
N MET A 78 -12.14 -9.23 6.96
CA MET A 78 -11.31 -8.12 6.80
C MET A 78 -10.30 -8.20 7.79
N PRO A 79 -9.22 -8.19 7.42
CA PRO A 79 -8.12 -8.40 8.27
C PRO A 79 -8.06 -7.36 9.21
N ILE A 80 -8.00 -7.39 9.86
CA ILE A 80 -7.71 -6.70 10.77
C ILE A 80 -7.49 -5.61 10.68
N ILE A 81 -7.48 -5.51 9.98
CA ILE A 81 -7.34 -4.48 9.64
C ILE A 81 -7.23 -3.60 10.59
N THR A 82 -7.46 -3.78 10.97
CA THR A 82 -7.50 -3.16 11.56
C THR A 82 -6.75 -2.80 12.42
N TYR A 83 -6.35 -2.90 12.82
CA TYR A 83 -5.62 -2.70 13.62
C TYR A 83 -5.07 -1.80 13.51
N ASP A 84 -5.20 -1.53 13.22
CA ASP A 84 -4.99 -1.07 13.45
C ASP A 84 -4.09 -0.47 13.95
N HIS A 85 -3.50 -0.66 14.24
CA HIS A 85 -2.39 -0.28 14.68
C HIS A 85 -1.80 0.65 13.83
N PHE A 86 -2.34 1.14 12.97
CA PHE A 86 -1.62 2.02 12.25
C PHE A 86 -1.64 3.36 12.85
#